data_579290bb22794243c903507060f97c71
#
_entry.id   579290bb22794243c903507060f97c71
#
_cell.length_a   1.000
_cell.length_b   1.000
_cell.length_c   1.000
_cell.angle_alpha   90.00
_cell.angle_beta   90.00
_cell.angle_gamma   90.00
#
_symmetry.space_group_name_H-M   'P 1'
#
loop_
_entity.id
_entity.type
_entity.pdbx_description
1 polymer ?
#
loop_
_entity_poly.entity_id
_entity_poly.type
_entity_poly.pdbx_seq_one_letter_code
_entity_poly.pdbx_strand_id
1 'polypeptide(L)'
;MGAHRGLRISAIVYGVGLIFHTADHVRRGAGFLSTQVQVVGAISTVIGIGVVVLVLKRHRSAPLFAAAFGPLAGLGAAAAHLLPRWSSFSDSFINARGTGVTSISWISISIEVAGAVAMGIFGWLAISQGRDRKAVPIGG
;
A
#
# COMPACT_ATOMS: atom_id res chain seq x y z
N MET A 1 14.96 -7.24 13.61
CA MET A 1 13.75 -7.98 13.09
C MET A 1 14.12 -8.56 11.73
N GLY A 2 13.92 -9.87 11.47
CA GLY A 2 14.27 -10.45 10.17
C GLY A 2 13.36 -9.90 9.05
N ALA A 3 13.89 -9.72 7.84
CA ALA A 3 13.18 -9.10 6.71
C ALA A 3 11.82 -9.76 6.40
N HIS A 4 11.74 -11.08 6.41
CA HIS A 4 10.48 -11.79 6.17
C HIS A 4 9.42 -11.56 7.26
N ARG A 5 9.82 -11.39 8.54
CA ARG A 5 8.89 -11.02 9.61
C ARG A 5 8.39 -9.59 9.42
N GLY A 6 9.30 -8.67 9.10
CA GLY A 6 8.96 -7.29 8.78
C GLY A 6 7.97 -7.20 7.60
N LEU A 7 8.23 -7.95 6.53
CA LEU A 7 7.36 -8.01 5.36
C LEU A 7 5.93 -8.48 5.73
N ARG A 8 5.80 -9.49 6.59
CA ARG A 8 4.46 -9.96 7.02
C ARG A 8 3.73 -8.94 7.87
N ILE A 9 4.43 -8.29 8.80
CA ILE A 9 3.82 -7.26 9.67
C ILE A 9 3.38 -6.07 8.81
N SER A 10 4.23 -5.58 7.92
CA SER A 10 3.88 -4.45 7.04
C SER A 10 2.75 -4.77 6.07
N ALA A 11 2.67 -6.01 5.55
CA ALA A 11 1.55 -6.44 4.73
C ALA A 11 0.22 -6.47 5.51
N ILE A 12 0.24 -6.87 6.78
CA ILE A 12 -0.95 -6.80 7.66
C ILE A 12 -1.33 -5.34 7.90
N VAL A 13 -0.37 -4.48 8.22
CA VAL A 13 -0.62 -3.03 8.44
C VAL A 13 -1.21 -2.39 7.19
N TYR A 14 -0.63 -2.67 6.02
CA TYR A 14 -1.16 -2.20 4.73
C TYR A 14 -2.59 -2.71 4.50
N GLY A 15 -2.86 -4.00 4.69
CA GLY A 15 -4.19 -4.60 4.51
C GLY A 15 -5.24 -3.99 5.44
N VAL A 16 -4.88 -3.72 6.69
CA VAL A 16 -5.76 -3.01 7.66
C VAL A 16 -6.03 -1.58 7.18
N GLY A 17 -4.99 -0.83 6.78
CA GLY A 17 -5.13 0.51 6.22
C GLY A 17 -6.04 0.54 5.00
N LEU A 18 -5.83 -0.40 4.06
CA LEU A 18 -6.63 -0.54 2.85
C LEU A 18 -8.12 -0.79 3.15
N ILE A 19 -8.43 -1.66 4.14
CA ILE A 19 -9.81 -1.93 4.56
C ILE A 19 -10.45 -0.66 5.14
N PHE A 20 -9.78 0.01 6.07
CA PHE A 20 -10.30 1.24 6.68
C PHE A 20 -10.46 2.37 5.68
N HIS A 21 -9.51 2.53 4.76
CA HIS A 21 -9.58 3.54 3.71
C HIS A 21 -10.72 3.26 2.72
N THR A 22 -10.88 2.02 2.29
CA THR A 22 -12.01 1.62 1.44
C THR A 22 -13.35 1.84 2.16
N ALA A 23 -13.45 1.48 3.44
CA ALA A 23 -14.63 1.73 4.24
C ALA A 23 -14.93 3.23 4.39
N ASP A 24 -13.89 4.08 4.50
CA ASP A 24 -14.04 5.52 4.54
C ASP A 24 -14.59 6.08 3.21
N HIS A 25 -14.14 5.58 2.06
CA HIS A 25 -14.74 5.93 0.78
C HIS A 25 -16.23 5.57 0.71
N VAL A 26 -16.61 4.38 1.19
CA VAL A 26 -18.02 3.97 1.27
C VAL A 26 -18.81 4.90 2.20
N ARG A 27 -18.27 5.24 3.37
CA ARG A 27 -18.88 6.17 4.32
C ARG A 27 -19.10 7.57 3.73
N ARG A 28 -18.12 8.07 2.99
CA ARG A 28 -18.16 9.39 2.35
C ARG A 28 -19.10 9.41 1.14
N GLY A 29 -19.37 8.26 0.51
CA GLY A 29 -20.11 8.12 -0.72
C GLY A 29 -19.22 8.32 -1.96
N ALA A 30 -19.62 7.75 -3.10
CA ALA A 30 -18.82 7.79 -4.33
C ALA A 30 -19.08 9.03 -5.21
N GLY A 31 -20.08 9.84 -4.89
CA GLY A 31 -20.57 10.90 -5.77
C GLY A 31 -19.60 12.08 -5.99
N PHE A 32 -18.56 12.21 -5.15
CA PHE A 32 -17.53 13.25 -5.29
C PHE A 32 -16.23 12.72 -5.89
N LEU A 33 -16.10 11.41 -6.08
CA LEU A 33 -14.92 10.79 -6.68
C LEU A 33 -15.01 10.85 -8.21
N SER A 34 -13.91 11.23 -8.85
CA SER A 34 -13.79 11.10 -10.31
C SER A 34 -13.77 9.61 -10.71
N THR A 35 -14.20 9.33 -11.94
CA THR A 35 -14.11 7.95 -12.49
C THR A 35 -12.68 7.43 -12.47
N GLN A 36 -11.67 8.30 -12.71
CA GLN A 36 -10.26 7.93 -12.68
C GLN A 36 -9.84 7.45 -11.30
N VAL A 37 -10.21 8.16 -10.23
CA VAL A 37 -9.92 7.73 -8.84
C VAL A 37 -10.59 6.40 -8.54
N GLN A 38 -11.85 6.22 -8.94
CA GLN A 38 -12.59 4.98 -8.69
C GLN A 38 -11.94 3.79 -9.39
N VAL A 39 -11.60 3.92 -10.68
CA VAL A 39 -11.02 2.83 -11.48
C VAL A 39 -9.62 2.48 -10.99
N VAL A 40 -8.74 3.48 -10.81
CA VAL A 40 -7.37 3.24 -10.33
C VAL A 40 -7.38 2.70 -8.91
N GLY A 41 -8.24 3.23 -8.03
CA GLY A 41 -8.41 2.74 -6.67
C GLY A 41 -8.87 1.27 -6.63
N ALA A 42 -9.86 0.90 -7.44
CA ALA A 42 -10.34 -0.48 -7.53
C ALA A 42 -9.24 -1.45 -8.01
N ILE A 43 -8.52 -1.09 -9.08
CA ILE A 43 -7.41 -1.89 -9.61
C ILE A 43 -6.32 -2.05 -8.54
N SER A 44 -5.90 -0.95 -7.91
CA SER A 44 -4.88 -0.97 -6.85
C SER A 44 -5.31 -1.82 -5.66
N THR A 45 -6.58 -1.76 -5.28
CA THR A 45 -7.15 -2.58 -4.20
C THR A 45 -7.05 -4.08 -4.52
N VAL A 46 -7.44 -4.49 -5.72
CA VAL A 46 -7.38 -5.91 -6.15
C VAL A 46 -5.93 -6.40 -6.15
N ILE A 47 -5.02 -5.63 -6.74
CA ILE A 47 -3.58 -5.98 -6.76
C ILE A 47 -3.04 -6.03 -5.33
N GLY A 48 -3.35 -5.05 -4.50
CA GLY A 48 -2.91 -4.96 -3.11
C GLY A 48 -3.35 -6.15 -2.28
N ILE A 49 -4.60 -6.57 -2.39
CA ILE A 49 -5.12 -7.79 -1.75
C ILE A 49 -4.31 -9.01 -2.22
N GLY A 50 -4.07 -9.13 -3.53
CA GLY A 50 -3.26 -10.20 -4.10
C GLY A 50 -1.85 -10.25 -3.50
N VAL A 51 -1.17 -9.11 -3.38
CA VAL A 51 0.17 -9.02 -2.77
C VAL A 51 0.13 -9.41 -1.30
N VAL A 52 -0.83 -8.91 -0.52
CA VAL A 52 -1.02 -9.29 0.89
C VAL A 52 -1.20 -10.80 1.03
N VAL A 53 -2.06 -11.41 0.21
CA VAL A 53 -2.30 -12.86 0.21
C VAL A 53 -1.01 -13.63 -0.09
N LEU A 54 -0.23 -13.22 -1.09
CA LEU A 54 1.05 -13.85 -1.42
C LEU A 54 2.03 -13.78 -0.23
N VAL A 55 2.12 -12.62 0.45
CA VAL A 55 2.97 -12.43 1.62
C VAL A 55 2.53 -13.33 2.78
N LEU A 56 1.24 -13.37 3.09
CA LEU A 56 0.69 -14.18 4.18
C LEU A 56 0.86 -15.66 3.93
N LYS A 57 0.68 -16.11 2.68
CA LYS A 57 0.94 -17.50 2.24
C LYS A 57 2.42 -17.82 2.08
N ARG A 58 3.33 -16.88 2.33
CA ARG A 58 4.79 -17.06 2.17
C ARG A 58 5.19 -17.52 0.77
N HIS A 59 4.47 -17.07 -0.25
CA HIS A 59 4.78 -17.43 -1.63
C HIS A 59 6.18 -16.93 -2.02
N ARG A 60 6.92 -17.73 -2.81
CA ARG A 60 8.31 -17.41 -3.22
C ARG A 60 8.47 -16.05 -3.90
N SER A 61 7.46 -15.62 -4.65
CA SER A 61 7.46 -14.34 -5.37
C SER A 61 6.99 -13.15 -4.51
N ALA A 62 6.49 -13.39 -3.28
CA ALA A 62 5.93 -12.32 -2.45
C ALA A 62 6.89 -11.14 -2.22
N PRO A 63 8.20 -11.35 -1.93
CA PRO A 63 9.13 -10.23 -1.76
C PRO A 63 9.25 -9.36 -3.02
N LEU A 64 9.24 -9.97 -4.21
CA LEU A 64 9.33 -9.23 -5.48
C LEU A 64 8.09 -8.36 -5.71
N PHE A 65 6.90 -8.94 -5.57
CA PHE A 65 5.65 -8.19 -5.73
C PHE A 65 5.51 -7.09 -4.67
N ALA A 66 5.90 -7.35 -3.42
CA ALA A 66 5.88 -6.37 -2.36
C ALA A 66 6.86 -5.21 -2.62
N ALA A 67 8.07 -5.51 -3.09
CA ALA A 67 9.09 -4.51 -3.41
C ALA A 67 8.68 -3.62 -4.60
N ALA A 68 7.98 -4.17 -5.58
CA ALA A 68 7.49 -3.42 -6.74
C ALA A 68 6.21 -2.63 -6.42
N PHE A 69 5.22 -3.29 -5.84
CA PHE A 69 3.90 -2.71 -5.61
C PHE A 69 3.86 -1.72 -4.44
N GLY A 70 4.57 -2.03 -3.33
CA GLY A 70 4.51 -1.22 -2.11
C GLY A 70 4.82 0.26 -2.33
N PRO A 71 5.96 0.64 -2.94
CA PRO A 71 6.28 2.03 -3.23
C PRO A 71 5.26 2.69 -4.17
N LEU A 72 4.80 1.99 -5.21
CA LEU A 72 3.83 2.52 -6.16
C LEU A 72 2.48 2.79 -5.48
N ALA A 73 2.00 1.87 -4.65
CA ALA A 73 0.76 2.03 -3.90
C ALA A 73 0.88 3.17 -2.87
N GLY A 74 1.96 3.21 -2.11
CA GLY A 74 2.18 4.24 -1.11
C GLY A 74 2.30 5.64 -1.70
N LEU A 75 3.09 5.81 -2.77
CA LEU A 75 3.24 7.10 -3.46
C LEU A 75 1.95 7.50 -4.19
N GLY A 76 1.28 6.57 -4.84
CA GLY A 76 0.01 6.81 -5.52
C GLY A 76 -1.08 7.26 -4.55
N ALA A 77 -1.26 6.56 -3.44
CA ALA A 77 -2.22 6.93 -2.40
C ALA A 77 -1.88 8.28 -1.75
N ALA A 78 -0.59 8.52 -1.45
CA ALA A 78 -0.15 9.82 -0.93
C ALA A 78 -0.40 10.95 -1.93
N ALA A 79 -0.10 10.76 -3.22
CA ALA A 79 -0.33 11.76 -4.25
C ALA A 79 -1.82 12.06 -4.47
N ALA A 80 -2.66 11.04 -4.39
CA ALA A 80 -4.10 11.20 -4.57
C ALA A 80 -4.76 11.95 -3.39
N HIS A 81 -4.33 11.68 -2.15
CA HIS A 81 -5.06 12.14 -0.95
C HIS A 81 -4.33 13.20 -0.14
N LEU A 82 -2.98 13.16 -0.06
CA LEU A 82 -2.19 14.02 0.82
C LEU A 82 -1.63 15.27 0.14
N LEU A 83 -1.72 15.36 -1.19
CA LEU A 83 -1.36 16.56 -1.95
C LEU A 83 -2.59 17.44 -2.23
N PRO A 84 -2.42 18.75 -2.45
CA PRO A 84 -3.47 19.59 -3.02
C PRO A 84 -4.00 18.98 -4.32
N ARG A 85 -5.24 19.28 -4.67
CA ARG A 85 -5.83 18.74 -5.91
C ARG A 85 -5.02 19.17 -7.13
N TRP A 86 -4.48 18.19 -7.88
CA TRP A 86 -3.61 18.42 -9.04
C TRP A 86 -4.18 17.88 -10.36
N SER A 87 -5.16 16.95 -10.31
CA SER A 87 -5.79 16.38 -11.51
C SER A 87 -7.09 15.65 -11.18
N SER A 88 -7.68 14.97 -12.17
CA SER A 88 -8.79 14.03 -12.00
C SER A 88 -8.41 12.74 -11.25
N PHE A 89 -7.13 12.49 -11.01
CA PHE A 89 -6.64 11.38 -10.16
C PHE A 89 -6.52 11.76 -8.68
N SER A 90 -6.97 12.94 -8.29
CA SER A 90 -6.90 13.40 -6.89
C SER A 90 -8.26 13.30 -6.20
N ASP A 91 -8.30 12.66 -5.04
CA ASP A 91 -9.31 12.82 -3.99
C ASP A 91 -8.63 13.49 -2.78
N SER A 92 -8.17 14.72 -2.98
CA SER A 92 -7.38 15.45 -1.99
C SER A 92 -8.15 15.68 -0.69
N PHE A 93 -7.51 15.39 0.45
CA PHE A 93 -8.04 15.70 1.78
C PHE A 93 -7.73 17.15 2.20
N ILE A 94 -6.86 17.83 1.45
CA ILE A 94 -6.51 19.23 1.70
C ILE A 94 -7.63 20.12 1.17
N ASN A 95 -8.19 20.95 2.05
CA ASN A 95 -9.31 21.85 1.73
C ASN A 95 -10.57 21.12 1.20
N ALA A 96 -10.79 19.89 1.62
CA ALA A 96 -11.86 19.00 1.15
C ALA A 96 -13.23 19.34 1.76
N ARG A 97 -13.68 20.59 1.64
CA ARG A 97 -14.99 21.02 2.18
C ARG A 97 -16.13 20.28 1.47
N GLY A 98 -17.07 19.75 2.26
CA GLY A 98 -18.26 19.08 1.71
C GLY A 98 -18.03 17.64 1.21
N THR A 99 -16.83 17.11 1.27
CA THR A 99 -16.51 15.73 0.81
C THR A 99 -16.53 14.68 1.92
N GLY A 100 -16.95 15.04 3.12
CA GLY A 100 -17.03 14.13 4.26
C GLY A 100 -15.69 13.66 4.83
N VAL A 101 -14.57 14.31 4.47
CA VAL A 101 -13.23 14.02 5.04
C VAL A 101 -13.21 14.36 6.52
N THR A 102 -12.75 13.41 7.34
CA THR A 102 -12.65 13.52 8.81
C THR A 102 -11.29 12.99 9.29
N SER A 103 -11.05 13.02 10.59
CA SER A 103 -9.85 12.41 11.18
C SER A 103 -9.71 10.92 10.83
N ILE A 104 -10.81 10.20 10.66
CA ILE A 104 -10.80 8.78 10.23
C ILE A 104 -10.18 8.66 8.85
N SER A 105 -10.53 9.55 7.90
CA SER A 105 -9.94 9.57 6.55
C SER A 105 -8.42 9.73 6.60
N TRP A 106 -7.93 10.70 7.41
CA TRP A 106 -6.50 10.93 7.58
C TRP A 106 -5.77 9.76 8.24
N ILE A 107 -6.36 9.16 9.26
CA ILE A 107 -5.76 8.01 9.95
C ILE A 107 -5.69 6.81 9.02
N SER A 108 -6.77 6.48 8.31
CA SER A 108 -6.82 5.31 7.43
C SER A 108 -5.81 5.40 6.29
N ILE A 109 -5.73 6.55 5.61
CA ILE A 109 -4.74 6.73 4.53
C ILE A 109 -3.31 6.73 5.06
N SER A 110 -3.06 7.29 6.24
CA SER A 110 -1.72 7.29 6.84
C SER A 110 -1.25 5.86 7.16
N ILE A 111 -2.12 5.02 7.70
CA ILE A 111 -1.82 3.61 7.98
C ILE A 111 -1.55 2.86 6.67
N GLU A 112 -2.37 3.08 5.65
CA GLU A 112 -2.21 2.44 4.34
C GLU A 112 -0.88 2.82 3.69
N VAL A 113 -0.56 4.12 3.60
CA VAL A 113 0.69 4.61 3.01
C VAL A 113 1.90 4.08 3.77
N ALA A 114 1.90 4.18 5.11
CA ALA A 114 2.99 3.67 5.94
C ALA A 114 3.19 2.16 5.77
N GLY A 115 2.09 1.40 5.76
CA GLY A 115 2.10 -0.05 5.53
C GLY A 115 2.63 -0.42 4.15
N ALA A 116 2.20 0.29 3.10
CA ALA A 116 2.65 0.07 1.72
C ALA A 116 4.15 0.33 1.56
N VAL A 117 4.64 1.47 2.04
CA VAL A 117 6.06 1.83 1.98
C VAL A 117 6.91 0.82 2.76
N ALA A 118 6.51 0.49 3.98
CA ALA A 118 7.21 -0.51 4.79
C ALA A 118 7.21 -1.89 4.11
N MET A 119 6.10 -2.30 3.49
CA MET A 119 6.00 -3.55 2.74
C MET A 119 6.99 -3.56 1.55
N GLY A 120 7.14 -2.47 0.84
CA GLY A 120 8.13 -2.31 -0.22
C GLY A 120 9.57 -2.45 0.29
N ILE A 121 9.90 -1.74 1.37
CA ILE A 121 11.23 -1.79 2.00
C ILE A 121 11.56 -3.21 2.46
N PHE A 122 10.68 -3.87 3.20
CA PHE A 122 10.92 -5.24 3.68
C PHE A 122 10.91 -6.27 2.56
N GLY A 123 10.14 -6.04 1.48
CA GLY A 123 10.21 -6.83 0.25
C GLY A 123 11.60 -6.79 -0.38
N TRP A 124 12.15 -5.60 -0.54
CA TRP A 124 13.49 -5.39 -1.05
C TRP A 124 14.57 -6.03 -0.15
N LEU A 125 14.50 -5.81 1.15
CA LEU A 125 15.43 -6.41 2.11
C LEU A 125 15.39 -7.94 2.08
N ALA A 126 14.21 -8.54 1.91
CA ALA A 126 14.08 -10.00 1.80
C ALA A 126 14.73 -10.55 0.53
N ILE A 127 14.66 -9.82 -0.59
CA ILE A 127 15.35 -10.17 -1.85
C ILE A 127 16.86 -10.11 -1.66
N SER A 128 17.38 -9.01 -1.08
CA SER A 128 18.81 -8.79 -0.88
C SER A 128 19.42 -9.90 0.00
N GLN A 129 18.81 -10.22 1.13
CA GLN A 129 19.26 -11.30 2.01
C GLN A 129 19.28 -12.67 1.33
N GLY A 130 18.35 -12.93 0.41
CA GLY A 130 18.33 -14.17 -0.37
C GLY A 130 19.48 -14.26 -1.40
N ARG A 131 19.94 -13.12 -1.93
CA ARG A 131 21.10 -13.05 -2.84
C ARG A 131 22.41 -13.32 -2.11
N ASP A 132 22.61 -12.69 -0.95
CA ASP A 132 23.84 -12.80 -0.17
C ASP A 132 24.09 -14.25 0.27
N ARG A 133 23.04 -14.98 0.66
CA ARG A 133 23.15 -16.39 1.03
C ARG A 133 23.60 -17.30 -0.11
N LYS A 134 23.29 -16.95 -1.36
CA LYS A 134 23.71 -17.73 -2.54
C LYS A 134 25.12 -17.39 -2.99
N ALA A 135 25.65 -16.22 -2.60
CA ALA A 135 26.97 -15.75 -3.00
C ALA A 135 28.11 -16.30 -2.12
N VAL A 136 27.80 -16.88 -0.95
CA VAL A 136 28.82 -17.50 -0.09
C VAL A 136 29.21 -18.86 -0.68
N PRO A 137 30.46 -19.04 -1.22
CA PRO A 137 30.92 -20.33 -1.71
C PRO A 137 30.93 -21.32 -0.55
N ILE A 138 30.40 -22.52 -0.77
CA ILE A 138 30.62 -23.63 0.13
C ILE A 138 32.10 -23.97 -0.02
N GLY A 139 32.94 -23.44 0.88
CA GLY A 139 34.36 -23.74 0.93
C GLY A 139 34.53 -25.25 1.08
N GLY A 140 35.23 -25.84 0.11
CA GLY A 140 35.65 -27.22 0.14
C GLY A 140 36.74 -27.45 1.19
#